data_82916f4d5df9009e52bf147296c5419e
#
_entry.id   82916f4d5df9009e52bf147296c5419e
#
_cell.length_a   1.000
_cell.length_b   1.000
_cell.length_c   1.000
_cell.angle_alpha   90.00
_cell.angle_beta   90.00
_cell.angle_gamma   90.00
#
_symmetry.space_group_name_H-M   'P 1'
#
loop_
_entity.id
_entity.type
_entity.pdbx_description
1 polymer ?
#
loop_
_entity_poly.entity_id
_entity_poly.type
_entity_poly.pdbx_seq_one_letter_code
_entity_poly.pdbx_strand_id
1 'polypeptide(L)'
;EGSGVQVEDAPLVEDGLARPEDAFPYAVGRLVTWYPDEAPTSLGLPGLADASIRTVAIANPEHAPYGRAALAAIESAGLGPVLDSKLVFGENVAQAAEFARTGNADAAIIDLSLVVAGPLSDTGTWAEVPLDLYPRLDQSGVVLSDAEDPEAAEAVRDLILSPPGRDVLEGFGFFLPDEAP
;
A
#
# COMPACT_ATOMS: atom_id res chain seq x y z
N GLU A 1 9.20 25.71 -4.97
CA GLU A 1 9.29 25.01 -6.28
C GLU A 1 8.63 23.67 -6.07
N GLY A 2 7.46 23.48 -6.75
CA GLY A 2 6.49 22.46 -6.40
C GLY A 2 7.01 21.05 -6.50
N SER A 3 6.84 20.28 -5.44
CA SER A 3 6.82 18.83 -5.50
C SER A 3 5.56 18.44 -6.30
N GLY A 4 5.71 18.32 -7.62
CA GLY A 4 4.66 17.76 -8.44
C GLY A 4 4.39 16.35 -7.97
N VAL A 5 3.17 16.09 -7.51
CA VAL A 5 2.66 14.74 -7.28
C VAL A 5 2.92 13.98 -8.58
N GLN A 6 3.74 12.94 -8.51
CA GLN A 6 3.92 11.99 -9.61
C GLN A 6 2.67 11.13 -9.64
N VAL A 7 1.65 11.64 -10.34
CA VAL A 7 0.38 10.94 -10.49
C VAL A 7 0.65 9.75 -11.42
N GLU A 8 0.48 8.51 -10.94
CA GLU A 8 0.51 7.32 -11.80
C GLU A 8 -0.67 7.31 -12.81
N ASP A 9 -1.48 8.37 -12.82
CA ASP A 9 -2.54 8.64 -13.81
C ASP A 9 -2.01 9.21 -15.13
N ALA A 10 -0.68 9.37 -15.27
CA ALA A 10 -0.07 9.83 -16.53
C ALA A 10 -0.55 9.05 -17.77
N PRO A 11 -0.73 7.71 -17.74
CA PRO A 11 -1.26 6.98 -18.88
C PRO A 11 -2.67 7.43 -19.30
N LEU A 12 -3.56 7.69 -18.35
CA LEU A 12 -4.92 8.14 -18.65
C LEU A 12 -4.95 9.55 -19.26
N VAL A 13 -4.03 10.42 -18.84
CA VAL A 13 -3.86 11.75 -19.38
C VAL A 13 -3.21 11.68 -20.77
N GLU A 14 -2.17 10.85 -20.95
CA GLU A 14 -1.49 10.64 -22.22
C GLU A 14 -2.43 10.06 -23.29
N ASP A 15 -3.32 9.15 -22.87
CA ASP A 15 -4.34 8.55 -23.73
C ASP A 15 -5.54 9.48 -24.00
N GLY A 16 -5.58 10.68 -23.39
CA GLY A 16 -6.66 11.67 -23.55
C GLY A 16 -7.96 11.30 -22.85
N LEU A 17 -7.92 10.33 -21.93
CA LEU A 17 -9.08 9.86 -21.14
C LEU A 17 -9.36 10.76 -19.93
N ALA A 18 -8.39 11.57 -19.52
CA ALA A 18 -8.52 12.52 -18.43
C ALA A 18 -7.68 13.77 -18.69
N ARG A 19 -7.97 14.87 -18.01
CA ARG A 19 -7.16 16.08 -18.02
C ARG A 19 -6.26 16.12 -16.77
N PRO A 20 -5.05 16.69 -16.84
CA PRO A 20 -4.15 16.79 -15.67
C PRO A 20 -4.81 17.47 -14.47
N GLU A 21 -5.67 18.46 -14.70
CA GLU A 21 -6.39 19.19 -13.66
C GLU A 21 -7.51 18.39 -12.98
N ASP A 22 -7.94 17.27 -13.54
CA ASP A 22 -8.96 16.40 -12.97
C ASP A 22 -8.38 15.32 -12.04
N ALA A 23 -7.06 15.22 -11.99
CA ALA A 23 -6.37 14.34 -11.06
C ALA A 23 -6.31 14.98 -9.65
N PHE A 24 -6.54 14.17 -8.62
CA PHE A 24 -6.53 14.62 -7.24
C PHE A 24 -5.87 13.60 -6.30
N PRO A 25 -4.83 13.98 -5.55
CA PRO A 25 -4.28 13.13 -4.50
C PRO A 25 -5.26 13.10 -3.32
N TYR A 26 -5.47 11.93 -2.74
CA TYR A 26 -6.40 11.80 -1.60
C TYR A 26 -5.80 11.10 -0.38
N ALA A 27 -4.76 10.29 -0.53
CA ALA A 27 -4.15 9.55 0.57
C ALA A 27 -2.68 9.19 0.29
N VAL A 28 -1.97 8.80 1.33
CA VAL A 28 -0.65 8.18 1.23
C VAL A 28 -0.69 6.85 1.99
N GLY A 29 -0.39 5.77 1.26
CA GLY A 29 -0.39 4.42 1.79
C GLY A 29 0.79 4.13 2.70
N ARG A 30 0.64 3.11 3.55
CA ARG A 30 1.65 2.68 4.51
C ARG A 30 1.84 1.18 4.45
N LEU A 31 3.09 0.71 4.61
CA LEU A 31 3.41 -0.70 4.67
C LEU A 31 3.50 -1.21 6.10
N VAL A 32 3.05 -2.45 6.28
CA VAL A 32 3.26 -3.23 7.51
C VAL A 32 3.82 -4.60 7.17
N THR A 33 4.58 -5.17 8.10
CA THR A 33 4.79 -6.61 8.16
C THR A 33 3.67 -7.22 8.98
N TRP A 34 3.08 -8.30 8.52
CA TRP A 34 1.99 -8.99 9.18
C TRP A 34 2.27 -10.48 9.31
N TYR A 35 2.00 -11.02 10.49
CA TYR A 35 2.20 -12.41 10.89
C TYR A 35 0.85 -12.98 11.32
N PRO A 36 0.25 -13.92 10.56
CA PRO A 36 -1.09 -14.45 10.85
C PRO A 36 -1.15 -15.29 12.14
N ASP A 37 -0.07 -16.00 12.43
CA ASP A 37 0.07 -16.91 13.55
C ASP A 37 1.05 -16.35 14.60
N GLU A 38 1.89 -17.21 15.17
CA GLU A 38 2.88 -16.84 16.18
C GLU A 38 3.97 -15.95 15.55
N ALA A 39 4.01 -14.68 15.98
CA ALA A 39 4.99 -13.73 15.51
C ALA A 39 6.38 -14.02 16.09
N PRO A 40 7.46 -13.73 15.35
CA PRO A 40 8.82 -13.84 15.86
C PRO A 40 9.05 -12.84 17.01
N THR A 41 10.08 -13.07 17.82
CA THR A 41 10.41 -12.17 18.94
C THR A 41 10.71 -10.74 18.50
N SER A 42 11.32 -10.57 17.34
CA SER A 42 11.52 -9.27 16.69
C SER A 42 10.43 -9.03 15.66
N LEU A 43 9.70 -7.94 15.76
CA LEU A 43 8.69 -7.54 14.78
C LEU A 43 9.30 -6.65 13.68
N GLY A 44 8.48 -6.31 12.70
CA GLY A 44 8.89 -5.49 11.57
C GLY A 44 9.77 -6.25 10.58
N LEU A 45 10.46 -5.52 9.69
CA LEU A 45 11.34 -6.12 8.69
C LEU A 45 12.40 -7.06 9.27
N PRO A 46 13.07 -6.75 10.40
CA PRO A 46 14.04 -7.67 10.99
C PRO A 46 13.45 -9.03 11.38
N GLY A 47 12.18 -9.08 11.76
CA GLY A 47 11.49 -10.32 12.11
C GLY A 47 11.31 -11.28 10.94
N LEU A 48 11.24 -10.76 9.71
CA LEU A 48 11.16 -11.59 8.51
C LEU A 48 12.43 -12.42 8.26
N ALA A 49 13.56 -12.01 8.84
CA ALA A 49 14.82 -12.75 8.76
C ALA A 49 14.89 -13.91 9.76
N ASP A 50 13.96 -14.02 10.70
CA ASP A 50 13.91 -15.13 11.66
C ASP A 50 13.87 -16.49 10.94
N ALA A 51 14.47 -17.51 11.57
CA ALA A 51 14.54 -18.85 11.01
C ALA A 51 13.17 -19.56 10.96
N SER A 52 12.21 -19.13 11.78
CA SER A 52 10.84 -19.64 11.75
C SER A 52 10.05 -19.16 10.53
N ILE A 53 10.41 -18.00 9.97
CA ILE A 53 9.80 -17.42 8.77
C ILE A 53 10.50 -17.99 7.53
N ARG A 54 9.83 -18.84 6.78
CA ARG A 54 10.36 -19.51 5.58
C ARG A 54 9.86 -18.87 4.30
N THR A 55 8.64 -18.31 4.34
CA THR A 55 7.98 -17.69 3.20
C THR A 55 7.37 -16.34 3.60
N VAL A 56 7.61 -15.33 2.76
CA VAL A 56 7.11 -13.96 2.93
C VAL A 56 6.36 -13.56 1.68
N ALA A 57 5.07 -13.26 1.80
CA ALA A 57 4.25 -12.80 0.69
C ALA A 57 4.36 -11.28 0.50
N ILE A 58 4.55 -10.86 -0.73
CA ILE A 58 4.44 -9.45 -1.16
C ILE A 58 3.62 -9.39 -2.46
N ALA A 59 3.06 -8.22 -2.77
CA ALA A 59 2.48 -8.00 -4.10
C ALA A 59 3.58 -8.06 -5.18
N ASN A 60 3.22 -8.48 -6.41
CA ASN A 60 4.19 -8.55 -7.50
C ASN A 60 4.72 -7.15 -7.86
N PRO A 61 6.03 -6.88 -7.70
CA PRO A 61 6.62 -5.56 -7.93
C PRO A 61 6.61 -5.13 -9.39
N GLU A 62 6.44 -6.05 -10.34
CA GLU A 62 6.39 -5.72 -11.77
C GLU A 62 5.23 -4.77 -12.10
N HIS A 63 4.09 -4.90 -11.40
CA HIS A 63 2.89 -4.12 -11.67
C HIS A 63 2.18 -3.55 -10.44
N ALA A 64 2.60 -3.90 -9.22
CA ALA A 64 1.97 -3.43 -7.99
C ALA A 64 2.85 -2.41 -7.24
N PRO A 65 2.38 -1.17 -7.00
CA PRO A 65 3.12 -0.15 -6.25
C PRO A 65 3.55 -0.63 -4.86
N TYR A 66 2.67 -1.28 -4.13
CA TYR A 66 2.97 -1.85 -2.81
C TYR A 66 4.05 -2.95 -2.86
N GLY A 67 4.13 -3.71 -3.94
CA GLY A 67 5.19 -4.68 -4.17
C GLY A 67 6.54 -4.02 -4.41
N ARG A 68 6.59 -2.96 -5.22
CA ARG A 68 7.81 -2.15 -5.43
C ARG A 68 8.29 -1.53 -4.12
N ALA A 69 7.36 -0.97 -3.33
CA ALA A 69 7.69 -0.39 -2.04
C ALA A 69 8.20 -1.45 -1.03
N ALA A 70 7.59 -2.64 -1.01
CA ALA A 70 8.04 -3.75 -0.16
C ALA A 70 9.47 -4.19 -0.51
N LEU A 71 9.80 -4.36 -1.80
CA LEU A 71 11.17 -4.67 -2.24
C LEU A 71 12.16 -3.55 -1.86
N ALA A 72 11.80 -2.29 -2.11
CA ALA A 72 12.64 -1.15 -1.74
C ALA A 72 12.93 -1.12 -0.23
N ALA A 73 11.93 -1.41 0.61
CA ALA A 73 12.09 -1.49 2.06
C ALA A 73 13.03 -2.64 2.47
N ILE A 74 12.90 -3.80 1.85
CA ILE A 74 13.77 -4.96 2.08
C ILE A 74 15.22 -4.62 1.71
N GLU A 75 15.44 -4.01 0.55
CA GLU A 75 16.75 -3.61 0.06
C GLU A 75 17.38 -2.53 0.95
N SER A 76 16.62 -1.48 1.29
CA SER A 76 17.07 -0.39 2.16
C SER A 76 17.44 -0.88 3.56
N ALA A 77 16.74 -1.91 4.06
CA ALA A 77 17.07 -2.57 5.34
C ALA A 77 18.26 -3.54 5.23
N GLY A 78 18.82 -3.77 4.04
CA GLY A 78 19.92 -4.71 3.81
C GLY A 78 19.50 -6.18 3.95
N LEU A 79 18.21 -6.48 3.84
CA LEU A 79 17.65 -7.83 4.06
C LEU A 79 17.50 -8.66 2.77
N GLY A 80 17.77 -8.07 1.60
CA GLY A 80 17.69 -8.76 0.29
C GLY A 80 18.35 -10.13 0.32
N PRO A 81 19.65 -10.26 0.69
CA PRO A 81 20.36 -11.56 0.67
C PRO A 81 19.70 -12.67 1.51
N VAL A 82 18.90 -12.30 2.52
CA VAL A 82 18.20 -13.25 3.40
C VAL A 82 16.79 -13.54 2.92
N LEU A 83 16.11 -12.54 2.38
CA LEU A 83 14.69 -12.63 2.04
C LEU A 83 14.41 -13.03 0.59
N ASP A 84 15.31 -12.80 -0.36
CA ASP A 84 15.08 -13.10 -1.79
C ASP A 84 14.59 -14.52 -2.03
N SER A 85 15.15 -15.51 -1.32
CA SER A 85 14.73 -16.89 -1.45
C SER A 85 13.45 -17.26 -0.69
N LYS A 86 12.93 -16.35 0.12
CA LYS A 86 11.71 -16.53 0.91
C LYS A 86 10.49 -15.85 0.26
N LEU A 87 10.71 -14.97 -0.74
CA LEU A 87 9.63 -14.18 -1.33
C LEU A 87 8.70 -15.04 -2.18
N VAL A 88 7.39 -14.81 -1.99
CA VAL A 88 6.32 -15.30 -2.86
C VAL A 88 5.47 -14.11 -3.29
N PHE A 89 5.04 -14.12 -4.55
CA PHE A 89 4.40 -12.96 -5.17
C PHE A 89 2.92 -13.20 -5.40
N GLY A 90 2.07 -12.33 -4.81
CA GLY A 90 0.67 -12.22 -5.15
C GLY A 90 0.47 -11.21 -6.30
N GLU A 91 -0.57 -11.34 -7.08
CA GLU A 91 -0.89 -10.37 -8.15
C GLU A 91 -1.12 -8.95 -7.62
N ASN A 92 -1.61 -8.85 -6.37
CA ASN A 92 -1.85 -7.59 -5.68
C ASN A 92 -1.67 -7.78 -4.16
N VAL A 93 -1.81 -6.69 -3.40
CA VAL A 93 -1.62 -6.69 -1.94
C VAL A 93 -2.65 -7.56 -1.21
N ALA A 94 -3.87 -7.66 -1.71
CA ALA A 94 -4.91 -8.50 -1.11
C ALA A 94 -4.59 -9.99 -1.27
N GLN A 95 -4.05 -10.41 -2.43
CA GLN A 95 -3.63 -11.80 -2.64
C GLN A 95 -2.38 -12.13 -1.80
N ALA A 96 -1.43 -11.20 -1.64
CA ALA A 96 -0.31 -11.40 -0.73
C ALA A 96 -0.77 -11.62 0.72
N ALA A 97 -1.74 -10.83 1.19
CA ALA A 97 -2.38 -11.02 2.48
C ALA A 97 -3.09 -12.38 2.60
N GLU A 98 -3.79 -12.80 1.53
CA GLU A 98 -4.47 -14.10 1.49
C GLU A 98 -3.50 -15.28 1.56
N PHE A 99 -2.33 -15.19 0.93
CA PHE A 99 -1.31 -16.24 1.03
C PHE A 99 -0.87 -16.46 2.48
N ALA A 100 -0.62 -15.39 3.22
CA ALA A 100 -0.25 -15.53 4.63
C ALA A 100 -1.47 -16.00 5.46
N ARG A 101 -2.66 -15.43 5.27
CA ARG A 101 -3.88 -15.82 5.98
C ARG A 101 -4.23 -17.31 5.85
N THR A 102 -3.91 -17.91 4.70
CA THR A 102 -4.21 -19.33 4.40
C THR A 102 -3.05 -20.28 4.68
N GLY A 103 -1.93 -19.78 5.26
CA GLY A 103 -0.76 -20.59 5.57
C GLY A 103 0.13 -20.92 4.36
N ASN A 104 -0.10 -20.27 3.21
CA ASN A 104 0.78 -20.38 2.04
C ASN A 104 2.01 -19.47 2.15
N ALA A 105 2.01 -18.55 3.11
CA ALA A 105 3.17 -17.79 3.55
C ALA A 105 3.15 -17.67 5.08
N ASP A 106 4.34 -17.59 5.70
CA ASP A 106 4.48 -17.46 7.15
C ASP A 106 4.31 -15.99 7.59
N ALA A 107 4.53 -15.04 6.68
CA ALA A 107 4.35 -13.60 6.90
C ALA A 107 4.03 -12.89 5.58
N ALA A 108 3.60 -11.63 5.66
CA ALA A 108 3.41 -10.77 4.50
C ALA A 108 3.87 -9.33 4.75
N ILE A 109 4.27 -8.62 3.68
CA ILE A 109 4.37 -7.15 3.69
C ILE A 109 3.18 -6.63 2.89
N ILE A 110 2.29 -5.93 3.56
CA ILE A 110 0.99 -5.52 3.03
C ILE A 110 0.63 -4.08 3.42
N ASP A 111 -0.50 -3.59 2.93
CA ASP A 111 -1.07 -2.30 3.28
C ASP A 111 -1.57 -2.28 4.73
N LEU A 112 -1.26 -1.22 5.47
CA LEU A 112 -1.73 -0.99 6.83
C LEU A 112 -3.27 -1.03 6.94
N SER A 113 -3.99 -0.54 5.94
CA SER A 113 -5.45 -0.51 5.96
C SER A 113 -6.09 -1.89 6.16
N LEU A 114 -5.45 -2.95 5.68
CA LEU A 114 -5.95 -4.32 5.81
C LEU A 114 -5.95 -4.82 7.26
N VAL A 115 -5.04 -4.33 8.10
CA VAL A 115 -4.86 -4.77 9.49
C VAL A 115 -5.44 -3.78 10.51
N VAL A 116 -5.74 -2.54 10.12
CA VAL A 116 -6.33 -1.53 11.04
C VAL A 116 -7.86 -1.56 10.99
N ALA A 117 -8.43 -1.54 9.80
CA ALA A 117 -9.89 -1.47 9.61
C ALA A 117 -10.40 -2.44 8.53
N GLY A 118 -9.51 -3.24 7.97
CA GLY A 118 -9.81 -4.21 6.92
C GLY A 118 -10.12 -5.61 7.46
N PRO A 119 -10.10 -6.63 6.57
CA PRO A 119 -10.48 -7.99 6.90
C PRO A 119 -9.51 -8.71 7.87
N LEU A 120 -8.37 -8.12 8.19
CA LEU A 120 -7.34 -8.70 9.08
C LEU A 120 -7.25 -7.98 10.43
N SER A 121 -8.13 -7.00 10.72
CA SER A 121 -8.06 -6.13 11.91
C SER A 121 -8.05 -6.88 13.24
N ASP A 122 -8.68 -8.04 13.31
CA ASP A 122 -8.78 -8.86 14.52
C ASP A 122 -7.85 -10.08 14.49
N THR A 123 -6.88 -10.13 13.56
CA THR A 123 -6.06 -11.32 13.35
C THR A 123 -4.57 -11.01 13.28
N GLY A 124 -3.77 -11.94 13.79
CA GLY A 124 -2.31 -11.87 13.69
C GLY A 124 -1.66 -10.73 14.47
N THR A 125 -0.39 -10.53 14.19
CA THR A 125 0.43 -9.46 14.75
C THR A 125 1.10 -8.69 13.64
N TRP A 126 1.17 -7.38 13.75
CA TRP A 126 1.79 -6.55 12.72
C TRP A 126 2.70 -5.46 13.30
N ALA A 127 3.58 -4.96 12.48
CA ALA A 127 4.40 -3.79 12.78
C ALA A 127 4.60 -2.95 11.52
N GLU A 128 4.62 -1.63 11.70
CA GLU A 128 4.85 -0.70 10.60
C GLU A 128 6.26 -0.84 10.03
N VAL A 129 6.37 -0.69 8.72
CA VAL A 129 7.65 -0.52 8.04
C VAL A 129 8.01 0.96 8.09
N PRO A 130 9.22 1.34 8.54
CA PRO A 130 9.66 2.72 8.58
C PRO A 130 9.54 3.41 7.20
N LEU A 131 8.98 4.62 7.18
CA LEU A 131 8.65 5.36 5.95
C LEU A 131 9.88 5.75 5.13
N ASP A 132 11.04 5.90 5.77
CA ASP A 132 12.31 6.23 5.14
C ASP A 132 12.95 5.05 4.38
N LEU A 133 12.38 3.85 4.49
CA LEU A 133 12.89 2.65 3.82
C LEU A 133 12.27 2.40 2.44
N TYR A 134 11.20 3.11 2.07
CA TYR A 134 10.53 2.91 0.78
C TYR A 134 10.00 4.22 0.18
N PRO A 135 9.79 4.27 -1.15
CA PRO A 135 9.21 5.44 -1.78
C PRO A 135 7.78 5.71 -1.27
N ARG A 136 7.42 6.98 -1.17
CA ARG A 136 6.08 7.42 -0.78
C ARG A 136 5.03 6.76 -1.68
N LEU A 137 3.96 6.26 -1.07
CA LEU A 137 2.86 5.56 -1.74
C LEU A 137 1.66 6.50 -1.92
N ASP A 138 1.80 7.49 -2.80
CA ASP A 138 0.71 8.42 -3.10
C ASP A 138 -0.46 7.69 -3.76
N GLN A 139 -1.67 7.97 -3.28
CA GLN A 139 -2.93 7.49 -3.82
C GLN A 139 -3.64 8.66 -4.49
N SER A 140 -3.98 8.50 -5.76
CA SER A 140 -4.64 9.53 -6.53
C SER A 140 -5.89 8.99 -7.21
N GLY A 141 -6.85 9.85 -7.47
CA GLY A 141 -7.99 9.61 -8.30
C GLY A 141 -8.02 10.56 -9.49
N VAL A 142 -8.80 10.22 -10.49
CA VAL A 142 -9.04 11.09 -11.65
C VAL A 142 -10.50 11.02 -12.07
N VAL A 143 -11.07 12.15 -12.47
CA VAL A 143 -12.39 12.19 -13.11
C VAL A 143 -12.17 12.02 -14.62
N LEU A 144 -12.76 10.98 -15.21
CA LEU A 144 -12.62 10.72 -16.65
C LEU A 144 -13.36 11.76 -17.48
N SER A 145 -12.77 12.15 -18.62
CA SER A 145 -13.35 13.15 -19.53
C SER A 145 -14.65 12.69 -20.20
N ASP A 146 -14.85 11.37 -20.31
CA ASP A 146 -16.01 10.73 -20.93
C ASP A 146 -16.94 10.06 -19.89
N ALA A 147 -16.89 10.51 -18.62
CA ALA A 147 -17.77 10.02 -17.57
C ALA A 147 -19.25 10.17 -18.02
N GLU A 148 -20.04 9.10 -17.91
CA GLU A 148 -21.48 9.13 -18.26
C GLU A 148 -22.26 10.16 -17.44
N ASP A 149 -21.86 10.35 -16.17
CA ASP A 149 -22.40 11.35 -15.24
C ASP A 149 -21.24 12.13 -14.59
N PRO A 150 -20.77 13.22 -15.22
CA PRO A 150 -19.69 14.04 -14.69
C PRO A 150 -20.01 14.66 -13.32
N GLU A 151 -21.27 15.07 -13.09
CA GLU A 151 -21.70 15.66 -11.80
C GLU A 151 -21.59 14.63 -10.67
N ALA A 152 -21.99 13.38 -10.90
CA ALA A 152 -21.84 12.30 -9.92
C ALA A 152 -20.35 11.97 -9.70
N ALA A 153 -19.51 11.95 -10.74
CA ALA A 153 -18.07 11.70 -10.60
C ALA A 153 -17.40 12.80 -9.77
N GLU A 154 -17.71 14.06 -10.02
CA GLU A 154 -17.22 15.18 -9.22
C GLU A 154 -17.72 15.13 -7.77
N ALA A 155 -18.98 14.76 -7.54
CA ALA A 155 -19.52 14.61 -6.19
C ALA A 155 -18.79 13.50 -5.40
N VAL A 156 -18.39 12.40 -6.06
CA VAL A 156 -17.57 11.35 -5.42
C VAL A 156 -16.17 11.89 -5.06
N ARG A 157 -15.51 12.60 -5.97
CA ARG A 157 -14.23 13.27 -5.68
C ARG A 157 -14.37 14.20 -4.47
N ASP A 158 -15.38 15.07 -4.48
CA ASP A 158 -15.60 16.05 -3.42
C ASP A 158 -15.93 15.39 -2.08
N LEU A 159 -16.64 14.25 -2.10
CA LEU A 159 -16.87 13.43 -0.90
C LEU A 159 -15.55 12.87 -0.34
N ILE A 160 -14.70 12.30 -1.17
CA ILE A 160 -13.40 11.74 -0.75
C ILE A 160 -12.53 12.85 -0.11
N LEU A 161 -12.51 14.03 -0.72
CA LEU A 161 -11.70 15.16 -0.26
C LEU A 161 -12.34 15.96 0.89
N SER A 162 -13.62 15.70 1.22
CA SER A 162 -14.32 16.36 2.32
C SER A 162 -13.79 15.94 3.70
N PRO A 163 -14.02 16.73 4.76
CA PRO A 163 -13.65 16.33 6.12
C PRO A 163 -14.14 14.92 6.51
N PRO A 164 -15.41 14.52 6.28
CA PRO A 164 -15.84 13.15 6.57
C PRO A 164 -15.09 12.07 5.75
N GLY A 165 -14.76 12.36 4.48
CA GLY A 165 -13.98 11.42 3.65
C GLY A 165 -12.56 11.27 4.18
N ARG A 166 -11.92 12.37 4.56
CA ARG A 166 -10.59 12.39 5.18
C ARG A 166 -10.57 11.61 6.51
N ASP A 167 -11.56 11.83 7.39
CA ASP A 167 -11.71 11.09 8.66
C ASP A 167 -11.78 9.56 8.41
N VAL A 168 -12.47 9.14 7.35
CA VAL A 168 -12.53 7.73 6.96
C VAL A 168 -11.14 7.22 6.52
N LEU A 169 -10.43 7.95 5.67
CA LEU A 169 -9.09 7.56 5.20
C LEU A 169 -8.10 7.42 6.36
N GLU A 170 -8.09 8.38 7.30
CA GLU A 170 -7.27 8.31 8.51
C GLU A 170 -7.68 7.12 9.39
N GLY A 171 -8.97 6.83 9.51
CA GLY A 171 -9.50 5.65 10.21
C GLY A 171 -9.01 4.32 9.63
N PHE A 172 -8.68 4.28 8.34
CA PHE A 172 -8.04 3.15 7.66
C PHE A 172 -6.49 3.19 7.73
N GLY A 173 -5.91 4.16 8.42
CA GLY A 173 -4.47 4.25 8.62
C GLY A 173 -3.70 4.93 7.49
N PHE A 174 -4.37 5.55 6.52
CA PHE A 174 -3.71 6.38 5.52
C PHE A 174 -3.26 7.71 6.14
N PHE A 175 -2.17 8.27 5.63
CA PHE A 175 -1.91 9.69 5.81
C PHE A 175 -2.67 10.49 4.76
N LEU A 176 -3.01 11.71 5.12
CA LEU A 176 -3.48 12.70 4.15
C LEU A 176 -2.28 13.27 3.37
N PRO A 177 -2.45 13.68 2.10
CA PRO A 177 -1.35 14.11 1.26
C PRO A 177 -0.51 15.25 1.86
N ASP A 178 -1.17 16.17 2.59
CA ASP A 178 -0.56 17.35 3.20
C ASP A 178 0.13 17.04 4.55
N GLU A 179 -0.13 15.90 5.15
CA GLU A 179 0.30 15.52 6.50
C GLU A 179 1.33 14.38 6.50
N ALA A 180 1.52 13.72 5.37
CA ALA A 180 2.51 12.65 5.25
C ALA A 180 3.93 13.22 5.35
N PRO A 181 4.80 12.61 6.17
CA PRO A 181 6.18 13.04 6.33
C PRO A 181 7.02 12.91 5.06
#